data_d6354bfa087867d63c5367088f54e6e8
#
_entry.id   d6354bfa087867d63c5367088f54e6e8
#
_cell.length_a   1.000
_cell.length_b   1.000
_cell.length_c   1.000
_cell.angle_alpha   90.00
_cell.angle_beta   90.00
_cell.angle_gamma   90.00
#
_symmetry.space_group_name_H-M   'P 1'
#
loop_
_entity.id
_entity.type
_entity.pdbx_description
1 polymer ?
#
loop_
_entity_poly.entity_id
_entity_poly.type
_entity_poly.pdbx_seq_one_letter_code
_entity_poly.pdbx_strand_id
1 'polypeptide(L)'
;MRIQRKEFKKIDEFKVNSDRVLVFQDEVHFQIQTTITSGWFKKGSNPKVKSFPGRFKAPFSGFVIPETGELFTSKPDTFNYETTISSIREFLAANPVSEGKKYVLVMDNAPWHKKAIRLIATEKLAEYSDVNDKVEFLMIPPYSPDLNPIEQVWRITRRENTHNRFFPDLKTLESTVEAAFEVWSNPNTQLVSLCSF
;
A
#
# COMPACT_ATOMS: atom_id res chain seq x y z
N MET A 1 3.81 -15.20 -18.42
CA MET A 1 2.75 -14.72 -19.34
C MET A 1 1.36 -15.37 -19.17
N ARG A 2 1.20 -16.70 -19.15
CA ARG A 2 -0.15 -17.34 -18.97
C ARG A 2 -0.78 -17.12 -17.57
N ILE A 3 0.02 -17.11 -16.51
CA ILE A 3 -0.46 -16.96 -15.13
C ILE A 3 -0.94 -15.52 -14.89
N GLN A 4 -0.18 -14.52 -15.29
CA GLN A 4 -0.57 -13.11 -15.20
C GLN A 4 -1.92 -12.82 -15.86
N ARG A 5 -2.17 -13.34 -17.09
CA ARG A 5 -3.45 -13.18 -17.79
C ARG A 5 -4.65 -13.77 -17.03
N LYS A 6 -4.44 -14.84 -16.26
CA LYS A 6 -5.51 -15.48 -15.48
C LYS A 6 -5.88 -14.65 -14.25
N GLU A 7 -4.90 -14.04 -13.60
CA GLU A 7 -5.15 -13.18 -12.43
C GLU A 7 -5.73 -11.82 -12.83
N PHE A 8 -5.29 -11.23 -13.96
CA PHE A 8 -5.96 -10.05 -14.53
C PHE A 8 -7.45 -10.30 -14.79
N LYS A 9 -7.81 -11.46 -15.36
CA LYS A 9 -9.22 -11.81 -15.56
C LYS A 9 -10.02 -11.86 -14.28
N LYS A 10 -9.44 -12.39 -13.18
CA LYS A 10 -10.12 -12.40 -11.88
C LYS A 10 -10.32 -10.99 -11.33
N ILE A 11 -9.30 -10.11 -11.44
CA ILE A 11 -9.42 -8.72 -11.04
C ILE A 11 -10.53 -8.03 -11.86
N ASP A 12 -10.57 -8.25 -13.15
CA ASP A 12 -11.63 -7.70 -14.03
C ASP A 12 -13.01 -8.25 -13.69
N GLU A 13 -13.12 -9.54 -13.33
CA GLU A 13 -14.39 -10.15 -12.89
C GLU A 13 -14.89 -9.48 -11.59
N PHE A 14 -14.00 -9.14 -10.66
CA PHE A 14 -14.37 -8.40 -9.45
C PHE A 14 -14.78 -6.95 -9.73
N LYS A 15 -14.16 -6.27 -10.71
CA LYS A 15 -14.54 -4.89 -11.10
C LYS A 15 -15.97 -4.80 -11.62
N VAL A 16 -16.49 -5.85 -12.23
CA VAL A 16 -17.87 -5.88 -12.78
C VAL A 16 -18.90 -6.21 -11.70
N ASN A 17 -18.49 -6.76 -10.57
CA ASN A 17 -19.40 -7.15 -9.50
C ASN A 17 -19.66 -5.96 -8.54
N SER A 18 -20.88 -5.41 -8.60
CA SER A 18 -21.29 -4.26 -7.77
C SER A 18 -21.21 -4.47 -6.26
N ASP A 19 -21.17 -5.75 -5.82
CA ASP A 19 -21.12 -6.10 -4.39
C ASP A 19 -19.69 -6.27 -3.87
N ARG A 20 -18.69 -6.04 -4.73
CA ARG A 20 -17.27 -6.16 -4.41
C ARG A 20 -16.54 -4.85 -4.67
N VAL A 21 -15.72 -4.43 -3.71
CA VAL A 21 -14.83 -3.27 -3.83
C VAL A 21 -13.39 -3.76 -3.78
N LEU A 22 -12.65 -3.55 -4.85
CA LEU A 22 -11.23 -3.90 -4.92
C LEU A 22 -10.40 -2.94 -4.08
N VAL A 23 -9.51 -3.51 -3.26
CA VAL A 23 -8.55 -2.75 -2.45
C VAL A 23 -7.19 -3.42 -2.61
N PHE A 24 -6.18 -2.66 -2.98
CA PHE A 24 -4.82 -3.17 -3.09
C PHE A 24 -4.04 -2.79 -1.84
N GLN A 25 -3.43 -3.78 -1.22
CA GLN A 25 -2.63 -3.64 -0.01
C GLN A 25 -1.17 -3.95 -0.31
N ASP A 26 -0.28 -3.18 0.31
CA ASP A 26 1.16 -3.43 0.31
C ASP A 26 1.85 -2.73 1.47
N GLU A 27 3.08 -3.13 1.76
CA GLU A 27 3.94 -2.52 2.78
C GLU A 27 5.15 -1.84 2.16
N VAL A 28 5.52 -0.71 2.76
CA VAL A 28 6.64 0.08 2.30
C VAL A 28 7.52 0.54 3.45
N HIS A 29 8.82 0.61 3.20
CA HIS A 29 9.77 1.31 4.07
C HIS A 29 10.27 2.58 3.40
N PHE A 30 10.14 3.72 4.10
CA PHE A 30 10.86 4.93 3.74
C PHE A 30 12.14 5.03 4.55
N GLN A 31 13.27 5.20 3.88
CA GLN A 31 14.59 5.20 4.50
C GLN A 31 15.01 6.65 4.79
N ILE A 32 15.61 6.89 5.97
CA ILE A 32 16.16 8.20 6.33
C ILE A 32 17.39 8.57 5.48
N GLN A 33 18.11 7.55 5.01
CA GLN A 33 19.23 7.78 4.09
C GLN A 33 18.72 8.41 2.80
N THR A 34 19.38 9.48 2.39
CA THR A 34 19.01 10.18 1.16
C THR A 34 19.15 9.28 -0.05
N THR A 35 18.06 9.04 -0.74
CA THR A 35 18.05 8.33 -2.02
C THR A 35 18.30 9.33 -3.14
N ILE A 36 19.44 9.18 -3.83
CA ILE A 36 19.80 10.03 -4.97
C ILE A 36 19.11 9.54 -6.24
N THR A 37 18.47 10.44 -6.93
CA THR A 37 17.84 10.17 -8.23
C THR A 37 18.09 11.31 -9.21
N SER A 38 17.88 11.06 -10.49
CA SER A 38 18.00 12.06 -11.55
C SER A 38 17.04 13.24 -11.34
N GLY A 39 17.49 14.44 -11.69
CA GLY A 39 16.70 15.66 -11.61
C GLY A 39 17.21 16.70 -12.61
N TRP A 40 16.46 17.80 -12.74
CA TRP A 40 16.85 18.91 -13.56
C TRP A 40 17.74 19.86 -12.76
N PHE A 41 18.96 20.08 -13.23
CA PHE A 41 19.95 20.96 -12.61
C PHE A 41 20.54 21.87 -13.63
N LYS A 42 21.07 23.03 -13.18
CA LYS A 42 21.80 23.97 -14.06
C LYS A 42 22.98 23.24 -14.73
N LYS A 43 23.13 23.40 -16.04
CA LYS A 43 24.26 22.80 -16.78
C LYS A 43 25.59 23.19 -16.15
N GLY A 44 26.45 22.22 -15.89
CA GLY A 44 27.76 22.43 -15.24
C GLY A 44 27.70 22.49 -13.71
N SER A 45 26.54 22.41 -13.08
CA SER A 45 26.44 22.29 -11.61
C SER A 45 26.79 20.86 -11.15
N ASN A 46 27.25 20.76 -9.90
CA ASN A 46 27.47 19.47 -9.21
C ASN A 46 26.66 19.48 -7.90
N PRO A 47 25.34 19.22 -7.98
CA PRO A 47 24.47 19.27 -6.81
C PRO A 47 24.88 18.18 -5.80
N LYS A 48 24.92 18.56 -4.53
CA LYS A 48 25.23 17.66 -3.42
C LYS A 48 24.08 17.66 -2.44
N VAL A 49 23.64 16.48 -1.99
CA VAL A 49 22.62 16.33 -0.93
C VAL A 49 23.30 15.68 0.26
N LYS A 50 23.06 16.23 1.45
CA LYS A 50 23.49 15.59 2.71
C LYS A 50 22.78 14.24 2.86
N SER A 51 23.43 13.30 3.51
CA SER A 51 22.82 12.02 3.86
C SER A 51 22.96 11.77 5.35
N PHE A 52 21.92 11.16 5.94
CA PHE A 52 21.98 10.74 7.33
C PHE A 52 22.83 9.47 7.46
N PRO A 53 23.73 9.36 8.44
CA PRO A 53 24.65 8.22 8.55
C PRO A 53 24.01 6.93 9.07
N GLY A 54 22.76 6.97 9.57
CA GLY A 54 22.04 5.81 10.11
C GLY A 54 21.16 5.11 9.08
N ARG A 55 20.79 3.84 9.37
CA ARG A 55 19.90 3.01 8.53
C ARG A 55 18.50 2.87 9.12
N PHE A 56 17.93 3.98 9.58
CA PHE A 56 16.58 3.95 10.13
C PHE A 56 15.55 3.98 9.00
N LYS A 57 14.40 3.34 9.26
CA LYS A 57 13.32 3.20 8.30
C LYS A 57 11.98 3.50 8.98
N ALA A 58 11.10 4.16 8.27
CA ALA A 58 9.69 4.33 8.64
C ALA A 58 8.85 3.30 7.88
N PRO A 59 8.23 2.33 8.56
CA PRO A 59 7.35 1.35 7.94
C PRO A 59 5.94 1.93 7.79
N PHE A 60 5.29 1.63 6.67
CA PHE A 60 3.89 1.92 6.44
C PHE A 60 3.22 0.73 5.77
N SER A 61 1.99 0.42 6.17
CA SER A 61 1.07 -0.46 5.47
C SER A 61 0.01 0.39 4.80
N GLY A 62 -0.24 0.21 3.52
CA GLY A 62 -1.18 1.02 2.76
C GLY A 62 -2.25 0.19 2.08
N PHE A 63 -3.41 0.81 1.89
CA PHE A 63 -4.58 0.28 1.22
C PHE A 63 -5.09 1.32 0.24
N VAL A 64 -5.10 1.02 -1.04
CA VAL A 64 -5.65 1.92 -2.06
C VAL A 64 -6.91 1.33 -2.68
N ILE A 65 -7.94 2.16 -2.81
CA ILE A 65 -9.19 1.86 -3.51
C ILE A 65 -9.11 2.50 -4.90
N PRO A 66 -8.80 1.78 -5.98
CA PRO A 66 -8.61 2.37 -7.30
C PRO A 66 -9.84 3.09 -7.85
N GLU A 67 -11.03 2.64 -7.48
CA GLU A 67 -12.30 3.20 -7.94
C GLU A 67 -12.49 4.65 -7.49
N THR A 68 -12.15 4.96 -6.24
CA THR A 68 -12.31 6.29 -5.64
C THR A 68 -11.01 7.07 -5.60
N GLY A 69 -9.86 6.38 -5.69
CA GLY A 69 -8.54 6.97 -5.49
C GLY A 69 -8.25 7.32 -4.03
N GLU A 70 -8.90 6.65 -3.09
CA GLU A 70 -8.64 6.82 -1.66
C GLU A 70 -7.47 5.94 -1.23
N LEU A 71 -6.59 6.52 -0.43
CA LEU A 71 -5.48 5.84 0.22
C LEU A 71 -5.68 5.87 1.74
N PHE A 72 -5.72 4.71 2.35
CA PHE A 72 -5.57 4.55 3.80
C PHE A 72 -4.18 4.04 4.12
N THR A 73 -3.54 4.56 5.18
CA THR A 73 -2.24 4.06 5.66
C THR A 73 -2.24 3.88 7.16
N SER A 74 -1.56 2.85 7.62
CA SER A 74 -1.21 2.63 9.02
C SER A 74 0.31 2.53 9.19
N LYS A 75 0.81 2.72 10.41
CA LYS A 75 2.24 2.70 10.71
C LYS A 75 2.56 1.61 11.74
N PRO A 76 2.73 0.35 11.32
CA PRO A 76 3.13 -0.73 12.20
C PRO A 76 4.62 -0.62 12.55
N ASP A 77 5.03 -1.11 13.72
CA ASP A 77 6.45 -1.14 14.10
C ASP A 77 7.27 -2.10 13.24
N THR A 78 6.66 -3.17 12.78
CA THR A 78 7.29 -4.22 11.97
C THR A 78 6.25 -4.90 11.08
N PHE A 79 6.71 -5.62 10.05
CA PHE A 79 5.83 -6.40 9.17
C PHE A 79 5.82 -7.87 9.60
N ASN A 80 4.68 -8.31 10.09
CA ASN A 80 4.37 -9.68 10.46
C ASN A 80 2.86 -9.93 10.34
N TYR A 81 2.40 -11.16 10.59
CA TYR A 81 0.99 -11.50 10.41
C TYR A 81 0.06 -10.77 11.41
N GLU A 82 0.53 -10.46 12.61
CA GLU A 82 -0.25 -9.75 13.64
C GLU A 82 -0.46 -8.30 13.23
N THR A 83 0.60 -7.63 12.80
CA THR A 83 0.52 -6.25 12.32
C THR A 83 -0.25 -6.15 11.01
N THR A 84 -0.19 -7.16 10.12
CA THR A 84 -1.04 -7.24 8.93
C THR A 84 -2.52 -7.29 9.32
N ILE A 85 -2.90 -8.15 10.28
CA ILE A 85 -4.29 -8.25 10.77
C ILE A 85 -4.72 -6.93 11.43
N SER A 86 -3.85 -6.30 12.25
CA SER A 86 -4.14 -5.00 12.86
C SER A 86 -4.38 -3.93 11.81
N SER A 87 -3.52 -3.82 10.81
CA SER A 87 -3.68 -2.84 9.72
C SER A 87 -4.97 -3.06 8.91
N ILE A 88 -5.37 -4.31 8.68
CA ILE A 88 -6.66 -4.63 8.04
C ILE A 88 -7.83 -4.15 8.93
N ARG A 89 -7.78 -4.38 10.24
CA ARG A 89 -8.81 -3.91 11.17
C ARG A 89 -8.88 -2.38 11.21
N GLU A 90 -7.75 -1.70 11.24
CA GLU A 90 -7.66 -0.24 11.19
C GLU A 90 -8.27 0.30 9.89
N PHE A 91 -7.95 -0.33 8.75
CA PHE A 91 -8.55 0.01 7.46
C PHE A 91 -10.09 -0.16 7.50
N LEU A 92 -10.59 -1.29 7.99
CA LEU A 92 -12.03 -1.56 8.09
C LEU A 92 -12.77 -0.65 9.07
N ALA A 93 -12.09 -0.16 10.10
CA ALA A 93 -12.64 0.80 11.04
C ALA A 93 -12.75 2.21 10.43
N ALA A 94 -11.75 2.62 9.66
CA ALA A 94 -11.75 3.90 8.95
C ALA A 94 -12.67 3.90 7.71
N ASN A 95 -12.83 2.73 7.08
CA ASN A 95 -13.61 2.54 5.85
C ASN A 95 -14.66 1.45 6.07
N PRO A 96 -15.78 1.76 6.76
CA PRO A 96 -16.82 0.77 6.98
C PRO A 96 -17.44 0.35 5.65
N VAL A 97 -17.55 -0.96 5.47
CA VAL A 97 -18.14 -1.56 4.27
C VAL A 97 -19.65 -1.32 4.26
N SER A 98 -20.20 -0.92 3.12
CA SER A 98 -21.65 -0.78 2.95
C SER A 98 -22.36 -2.13 3.09
N GLU A 99 -23.60 -2.13 3.55
CA GLU A 99 -24.43 -3.34 3.70
C GLU A 99 -24.51 -4.12 2.38
N GLY A 100 -24.31 -5.43 2.46
CA GLY A 100 -24.31 -6.33 1.31
C GLY A 100 -23.04 -6.31 0.46
N LYS A 101 -22.05 -5.46 0.77
CA LYS A 101 -20.77 -5.41 0.05
C LYS A 101 -19.65 -6.10 0.84
N LYS A 102 -18.57 -6.44 0.13
CA LYS A 102 -17.29 -6.87 0.71
C LYS A 102 -16.11 -6.20 0.02
N TYR A 103 -15.05 -6.00 0.76
CA TYR A 103 -13.75 -5.67 0.18
C TYR A 103 -13.07 -6.92 -0.36
N VAL A 104 -12.46 -6.81 -1.53
CA VAL A 104 -11.53 -7.82 -2.05
C VAL A 104 -10.13 -7.25 -1.86
N LEU A 105 -9.41 -7.72 -0.83
CA LEU A 105 -8.03 -7.31 -0.55
C LEU A 105 -7.09 -8.08 -1.47
N VAL A 106 -6.47 -7.34 -2.37
CA VAL A 106 -5.45 -7.83 -3.29
C VAL A 106 -4.08 -7.62 -2.64
N MET A 107 -3.36 -8.71 -2.38
CA MET A 107 -2.12 -8.72 -1.61
C MET A 107 -1.05 -9.55 -2.31
N ASP A 108 0.21 -9.30 -2.00
CA ASP A 108 1.32 -10.13 -2.45
C ASP A 108 1.43 -11.45 -1.67
N ASN A 109 2.40 -12.28 -2.08
CA ASN A 109 2.62 -13.61 -1.50
C ASN A 109 3.60 -13.62 -0.30
N ALA A 110 3.76 -12.52 0.43
CA ALA A 110 4.62 -12.49 1.61
C ALA A 110 4.21 -13.60 2.61
N PRO A 111 5.17 -14.23 3.31
CA PRO A 111 4.88 -15.31 4.26
C PRO A 111 3.91 -14.89 5.37
N TRP A 112 4.00 -13.65 5.83
CA TRP A 112 3.12 -13.11 6.86
C TRP A 112 1.70 -12.86 6.33
N HIS A 113 1.52 -12.44 5.06
CA HIS A 113 0.20 -12.35 4.42
C HIS A 113 -0.47 -13.71 4.34
N LYS A 114 0.24 -14.72 3.84
CA LYS A 114 -0.27 -16.10 3.79
C LYS A 114 -0.70 -16.62 5.17
N LYS A 115 0.11 -16.32 6.21
CA LYS A 115 -0.23 -16.71 7.58
C LYS A 115 -1.45 -15.96 8.09
N ALA A 116 -1.55 -14.64 7.89
CA ALA A 116 -2.71 -13.84 8.27
C ALA A 116 -3.98 -14.36 7.59
N ILE A 117 -3.95 -14.54 6.27
CA ILE A 117 -5.10 -15.05 5.49
C ILE A 117 -5.53 -16.43 5.99
N ARG A 118 -4.60 -17.34 6.24
CA ARG A 118 -4.90 -18.68 6.74
C ARG A 118 -5.59 -18.63 8.11
N LEU A 119 -5.13 -17.77 9.02
CA LEU A 119 -5.75 -17.58 10.33
C LEU A 119 -7.17 -17.02 10.19
N ILE A 120 -7.35 -15.96 9.41
CA ILE A 120 -8.63 -15.27 9.24
C ILE A 120 -9.64 -16.16 8.52
N ALA A 121 -9.25 -16.76 7.40
CA ALA A 121 -10.17 -17.42 6.47
C ALA A 121 -10.35 -18.93 6.71
N THR A 122 -9.56 -19.56 7.59
CA THR A 122 -9.58 -21.02 7.77
C THR A 122 -9.44 -21.49 9.23
N GLU A 123 -8.38 -21.09 9.92
CA GLU A 123 -8.02 -21.69 11.21
C GLU A 123 -8.79 -21.09 12.40
N LYS A 124 -9.10 -19.81 12.35
CA LYS A 124 -9.66 -19.04 13.47
C LYS A 124 -10.85 -18.18 13.05
N LEU A 125 -11.74 -18.70 12.25
CA LEU A 125 -12.89 -17.98 11.68
C LEU A 125 -13.71 -17.20 12.72
N ALA A 126 -13.97 -17.82 13.88
CA ALA A 126 -14.74 -17.17 14.94
C ALA A 126 -13.98 -16.02 15.63
N GLU A 127 -12.65 -16.12 15.77
CA GLU A 127 -11.80 -15.10 16.36
C GLU A 127 -11.64 -13.87 15.43
N TYR A 128 -11.70 -14.09 14.12
CA TYR A 128 -11.52 -13.06 13.09
C TYR A 128 -12.78 -12.81 12.25
N SER A 129 -13.97 -13.10 12.78
CA SER A 129 -15.25 -12.86 12.08
C SER A 129 -15.43 -11.38 11.71
N ASP A 130 -14.92 -10.48 12.55
CA ASP A 130 -14.92 -9.03 12.31
C ASP A 130 -14.22 -8.63 10.99
N VAL A 131 -13.26 -9.43 10.52
CA VAL A 131 -12.56 -9.28 9.24
C VAL A 131 -13.17 -10.18 8.18
N ASN A 132 -13.31 -11.49 8.47
CA ASN A 132 -13.73 -12.50 7.49
C ASN A 132 -15.11 -12.23 6.88
N ASP A 133 -16.03 -11.65 7.65
CA ASP A 133 -17.37 -11.32 7.16
C ASP A 133 -17.36 -10.16 6.17
N LYS A 134 -16.33 -9.31 6.19
CA LYS A 134 -16.21 -8.07 5.40
C LYS A 134 -15.21 -8.14 4.26
N VAL A 135 -14.32 -9.16 4.27
CA VAL A 135 -13.17 -9.22 3.37
C VAL A 135 -13.10 -10.56 2.65
N GLU A 136 -12.78 -10.52 1.37
CA GLU A 136 -12.28 -11.62 0.57
C GLU A 136 -10.83 -11.36 0.22
N PHE A 137 -10.00 -12.39 0.11
CA PHE A 137 -8.58 -12.24 -0.18
C PHE A 137 -8.24 -12.74 -1.59
N LEU A 138 -7.48 -11.95 -2.32
CA LEU A 138 -6.93 -12.30 -3.62
C LEU A 138 -5.42 -12.12 -3.59
N MET A 139 -4.68 -13.21 -3.88
CA MET A 139 -3.23 -13.16 -3.92
C MET A 139 -2.75 -12.92 -5.34
N ILE A 140 -1.92 -11.89 -5.55
CA ILE A 140 -1.26 -11.68 -6.85
C ILE A 140 -0.10 -12.68 -7.04
N PRO A 141 0.24 -13.05 -8.29
CA PRO A 141 1.35 -13.94 -8.55
C PRO A 141 2.68 -13.40 -8.01
N PRO A 142 3.61 -14.26 -7.60
CA PRO A 142 4.95 -13.84 -7.23
C PRO A 142 5.64 -13.05 -8.36
N TYR A 143 6.46 -12.07 -7.99
CA TYR A 143 7.23 -11.25 -8.94
C TYR A 143 6.37 -10.47 -9.96
N SER A 144 5.20 -10.02 -9.55
CA SER A 144 4.27 -9.27 -10.40
C SER A 144 3.89 -7.91 -9.79
N PRO A 145 4.87 -7.03 -9.49
CA PRO A 145 4.59 -5.71 -8.90
C PRO A 145 3.72 -4.84 -9.81
N ASP A 146 3.81 -5.04 -11.13
CA ASP A 146 2.97 -4.32 -12.10
C ASP A 146 1.46 -4.57 -11.93
N LEU A 147 1.09 -5.63 -11.19
CA LEU A 147 -0.30 -5.94 -10.84
C LEU A 147 -0.76 -5.26 -9.55
N ASN A 148 0.13 -4.58 -8.83
CA ASN A 148 -0.20 -3.87 -7.60
C ASN A 148 -0.08 -2.35 -7.79
N PRO A 149 -1.19 -1.64 -8.06
CA PRO A 149 -1.15 -0.21 -8.34
C PRO A 149 -0.65 0.64 -7.17
N ILE A 150 -0.69 0.16 -5.95
CA ILE A 150 -0.17 0.89 -4.78
C ILE A 150 1.34 1.14 -4.89
N GLU A 151 2.07 0.33 -5.66
CA GLU A 151 3.47 0.57 -5.97
C GLU A 151 3.70 1.91 -6.69
N GLN A 152 2.71 2.36 -7.48
CA GLN A 152 2.76 3.69 -8.11
C GLN A 152 2.65 4.80 -7.05
N VAL A 153 1.83 4.57 -6.01
CA VAL A 153 1.69 5.50 -4.88
C VAL A 153 3.02 5.64 -4.16
N TRP A 154 3.70 4.53 -3.85
CA TRP A 154 5.02 4.54 -3.23
C TRP A 154 6.06 5.25 -4.08
N ARG A 155 6.03 5.01 -5.39
CA ARG A 155 6.95 5.62 -6.34
C ARG A 155 6.78 7.14 -6.42
N ILE A 156 5.53 7.64 -6.51
CA ILE A 156 5.27 9.09 -6.58
C ILE A 156 5.61 9.75 -5.25
N THR A 157 5.27 9.14 -4.12
CA THR A 157 5.61 9.64 -2.79
C THR A 157 7.12 9.78 -2.62
N ARG A 158 7.89 8.75 -3.02
CA ARG A 158 9.35 8.85 -2.97
C ARG A 158 9.88 9.97 -3.86
N ARG A 159 9.41 10.06 -5.10
CA ARG A 159 9.87 11.05 -6.07
C ARG A 159 9.62 12.48 -5.61
N GLU A 160 8.45 12.73 -5.03
CA GLU A 160 8.01 14.09 -4.70
C GLU A 160 8.41 14.52 -3.29
N ASN A 161 8.55 13.58 -2.36
CA ASN A 161 8.69 13.90 -0.95
C ASN A 161 10.00 13.45 -0.32
N THR A 162 10.68 12.39 -0.81
CA THR A 162 11.86 11.87 -0.12
C THR A 162 13.13 11.80 -0.98
N HIS A 163 13.03 11.64 -2.30
CA HIS A 163 14.22 11.62 -3.17
C HIS A 163 14.95 12.96 -3.18
N ASN A 164 16.29 12.91 -3.19
CA ASN A 164 17.16 14.09 -3.18
C ASN A 164 16.93 15.04 -1.99
N ARG A 165 16.33 14.56 -0.89
CA ARG A 165 16.08 15.34 0.32
C ARG A 165 16.87 14.78 1.50
N PHE A 166 17.34 15.67 2.37
CA PHE A 166 17.96 15.33 3.63
C PHE A 166 16.94 15.42 4.76
N PHE A 167 16.89 14.42 5.60
CA PHE A 167 16.07 14.39 6.82
C PHE A 167 17.01 14.37 8.03
N PRO A 168 16.87 15.31 8.99
CA PRO A 168 17.72 15.38 10.17
C PRO A 168 17.45 14.24 11.17
N ASP A 169 16.23 13.71 11.19
CA ASP A 169 15.77 12.64 12.06
C ASP A 169 14.62 11.84 11.40
N LEU A 170 14.33 10.67 12.00
CA LEU A 170 13.28 9.78 11.50
C LEU A 170 11.89 10.40 11.62
N LYS A 171 11.62 11.17 12.66
CA LYS A 171 10.33 11.82 12.89
C LYS A 171 10.00 12.83 11.78
N THR A 172 10.99 13.59 11.34
CA THR A 172 10.82 14.54 10.21
C THR A 172 10.51 13.80 8.91
N LEU A 173 11.17 12.68 8.65
CA LEU A 173 10.85 11.82 7.50
C LEU A 173 9.41 11.29 7.60
N GLU A 174 9.03 10.71 8.74
CA GLU A 174 7.69 10.17 8.98
C GLU A 174 6.62 11.24 8.76
N SER A 175 6.73 12.39 9.40
CA SER A 175 5.76 13.49 9.25
C SER A 175 5.66 13.98 7.80
N THR A 176 6.76 13.98 7.06
CA THR A 176 6.74 14.36 5.63
C THR A 176 5.97 13.32 4.80
N VAL A 177 6.16 12.04 5.06
CA VAL A 177 5.47 10.96 4.35
C VAL A 177 3.99 10.92 4.73
N GLU A 178 3.66 11.04 6.03
CA GLU A 178 2.29 11.11 6.53
C GLU A 178 1.51 12.29 5.90
N ALA A 179 2.11 13.47 5.85
CA ALA A 179 1.51 14.64 5.19
C ALA A 179 1.26 14.42 3.68
N ALA A 180 2.14 13.66 3.01
CA ALA A 180 1.92 13.30 1.60
C ALA A 180 0.75 12.32 1.44
N PHE A 181 0.58 11.37 2.35
CA PHE A 181 -0.52 10.41 2.33
C PHE A 181 -1.86 11.06 2.67
N GLU A 182 -1.88 12.04 3.58
CA GLU A 182 -3.08 12.78 3.96
C GLU A 182 -3.77 13.45 2.76
N VAL A 183 -2.99 13.92 1.78
CA VAL A 183 -3.53 14.49 0.53
C VAL A 183 -4.41 13.49 -0.23
N TRP A 184 -4.16 12.18 -0.05
CA TRP A 184 -4.85 11.09 -0.73
C TRP A 184 -5.81 10.29 0.16
N SER A 185 -6.06 10.77 1.38
CA SER A 185 -7.01 10.11 2.31
C SER A 185 -8.48 10.27 1.90
N ASN A 186 -8.77 11.16 0.95
CA ASN A 186 -10.08 11.39 0.39
C ASN A 186 -10.12 11.03 -1.10
N PRO A 187 -11.31 10.84 -1.71
CA PRO A 187 -11.44 10.55 -3.13
C PRO A 187 -10.59 11.47 -4.02
N ASN A 188 -9.77 10.87 -4.88
CA ASN A 188 -8.73 11.58 -5.60
C ASN A 188 -8.58 11.10 -7.04
N THR A 189 -8.89 11.96 -8.00
CA THR A 189 -8.82 11.62 -9.42
C THR A 189 -7.40 11.32 -9.93
N GLN A 190 -6.37 11.88 -9.29
CA GLN A 190 -4.97 11.57 -9.63
C GLN A 190 -4.65 10.12 -9.27
N LEU A 191 -5.06 9.65 -8.09
CA LEU A 191 -4.87 8.25 -7.72
C LEU A 191 -5.73 7.31 -8.56
N VAL A 192 -6.98 7.68 -8.89
CA VAL A 192 -7.80 6.91 -9.84
C VAL A 192 -7.02 6.70 -11.14
N SER A 193 -6.44 7.76 -11.71
CA SER A 193 -5.64 7.67 -12.93
C SER A 193 -4.36 6.84 -12.77
N LEU A 194 -3.66 6.99 -11.65
CA LEU A 194 -2.43 6.24 -11.36
C LEU A 194 -2.68 4.74 -11.12
N CYS A 195 -3.83 4.41 -10.55
CA CYS A 195 -4.22 3.03 -10.21
C CYS A 195 -5.10 2.37 -11.29
N SER A 196 -5.34 3.04 -12.42
CA SER A 196 -6.03 2.45 -13.57
C SER A 196 -5.16 1.40 -14.26
N PHE A 197 -5.76 0.25 -14.62
CA PHE A 197 -5.15 -0.83 -15.38
C PHE A 197 -5.62 -0.78 -16.82
#